data_381935588c295cdc3324f045919534ff
#
_entry.id   381935588c295cdc3324f045919534ff
#
_cell.length_a   1.000
_cell.length_b   1.000
_cell.length_c   1.000
_cell.angle_alpha   90.00
_cell.angle_beta   90.00
_cell.angle_gamma   90.00
#
_symmetry.space_group_name_H-M   'P 1'
#
loop_
_entity.id
_entity.type
_entity.pdbx_description
1 polymer ?
#
loop_
_entity_poly.entity_id
_entity_poly.type
_entity_poly.pdbx_seq_one_letter_code
_entity_poly.pdbx_strand_id
1 'polypeptide(L)'
;MRIARHVIANALKGRKDITEIAPEGIDAQLKKLHYDTANSFYAPTIAALTSYVPDTQILFGTDFPYLTIGQNLDGLRKLGLTAAQMAAITRDNAVRLLPRLQG
;
A
#
# COMPACT_ATOMS: atom_id res chain seq x y z
N MET A 1 2.01 -0.88 -10.38
CA MET A 1 3.32 -0.53 -9.76
C MET A 1 4.43 -0.25 -10.77
N ARG A 2 4.61 -1.05 -11.80
CA ARG A 2 5.67 -0.78 -12.82
C ARG A 2 5.54 0.60 -13.47
N ILE A 3 4.33 1.00 -13.84
CA ILE A 3 4.06 2.32 -14.46
C ILE A 3 4.39 3.45 -13.47
N ALA A 4 3.92 3.37 -12.23
CA ALA A 4 4.17 4.39 -11.21
C ALA A 4 5.68 4.54 -10.91
N ARG A 5 6.41 3.43 -10.77
CA ARG A 5 7.87 3.44 -10.60
C ARG A 5 8.57 4.14 -11.76
N HIS A 6 8.17 3.85 -12.97
CA HIS A 6 8.77 4.44 -14.16
C HIS A 6 8.50 5.93 -14.25
N VAL A 7 7.27 6.37 -13.93
CA VAL A 7 6.89 7.78 -13.89
C VAL A 7 7.70 8.53 -12.83
N ILE A 8 7.79 7.97 -11.61
CA ILE A 8 8.57 8.58 -10.52
C ILE A 8 10.05 8.66 -10.89
N ALA A 9 10.63 7.57 -11.40
CA ALA A 9 12.03 7.55 -11.81
C ALA A 9 12.33 8.57 -12.89
N ASN A 10 11.43 8.73 -13.88
CA ASN A 10 11.59 9.73 -14.94
C ASN A 10 11.42 11.16 -14.41
N ALA A 11 10.45 11.41 -13.53
CA ALA A 11 10.24 12.72 -12.92
C ALA A 11 11.44 13.19 -12.07
N LEU A 12 12.17 12.25 -11.49
CA LEU A 12 13.35 12.51 -10.67
C LEU A 12 14.67 12.48 -11.46
N LYS A 13 14.60 12.12 -12.74
CA LYS A 13 15.77 12.06 -13.62
C LYS A 13 16.39 13.45 -13.76
N GLY A 14 17.66 13.56 -13.43
CA GLY A 14 18.39 14.83 -13.47
C GLY A 14 18.41 15.61 -12.17
N ARG A 15 17.69 15.18 -11.13
CA ARG A 15 17.86 15.76 -9.79
C ARG A 15 19.19 15.33 -9.19
N LYS A 16 20.01 16.30 -8.81
CA LYS A 16 21.35 16.04 -8.24
C LYS A 16 21.30 15.47 -6.82
N ASP A 17 20.22 15.76 -6.08
CA ASP A 17 20.02 15.37 -4.69
C ASP A 17 19.41 13.97 -4.52
N ILE A 18 19.04 13.30 -5.61
CA ILE A 18 18.34 12.01 -5.53
C ILE A 18 19.21 10.91 -4.91
N THR A 19 20.51 10.93 -5.12
CA THR A 19 21.44 9.97 -4.52
C THR A 19 21.62 10.19 -3.02
N GLU A 20 21.42 11.39 -2.53
CA GLU A 20 21.43 11.70 -1.09
C GLU A 20 20.13 11.25 -0.44
N ILE A 21 18.98 11.50 -1.10
CA ILE A 21 17.65 11.14 -0.60
C ILE A 21 17.41 9.63 -0.67
N ALA A 22 17.86 9.00 -1.75
CA ALA A 22 17.63 7.57 -2.02
C ALA A 22 18.94 6.88 -2.45
N PRO A 23 19.90 6.69 -1.53
CA PRO A 23 21.20 6.11 -1.86
C PRO A 23 21.13 4.68 -2.39
N GLU A 24 20.11 3.92 -1.95
CA GLU A 24 19.83 2.56 -2.42
C GLU A 24 18.92 2.50 -3.66
N GLY A 25 18.56 3.68 -4.20
CA GLY A 25 17.62 3.82 -5.33
C GLY A 25 16.16 3.97 -4.89
N ILE A 26 15.36 4.53 -5.79
CA ILE A 26 13.94 4.85 -5.55
C ILE A 26 13.12 3.58 -5.28
N ASP A 27 13.40 2.50 -5.98
CA ASP A 27 12.69 1.23 -5.79
C ASP A 27 12.86 0.69 -4.36
N ALA A 28 14.06 0.76 -3.82
CA ALA A 28 14.34 0.36 -2.44
C ALA A 28 13.57 1.22 -1.43
N GLN A 29 13.45 2.53 -1.68
CA GLN A 29 12.69 3.43 -0.81
C GLN A 29 11.18 3.15 -0.90
N LEU A 30 10.64 2.96 -2.10
CA LEU A 30 9.23 2.62 -2.29
C LEU A 30 8.84 1.32 -1.57
N LYS A 31 9.74 0.33 -1.54
CA LYS A 31 9.53 -0.93 -0.82
C LYS A 31 9.53 -0.80 0.71
N LYS A 32 10.00 0.30 1.26
CA LYS A 32 9.95 0.58 2.70
C LYS A 32 8.63 1.22 3.13
N LEU A 33 7.82 1.72 2.20
CA LEU A 33 6.57 2.39 2.50
C LEU A 33 5.45 1.40 2.84
N HIS A 34 4.50 1.86 3.64
CA HIS A 34 3.21 1.22 3.79
C HIS A 34 2.24 1.81 2.77
N TYR A 35 1.32 0.98 2.31
CA TYR A 35 0.33 1.35 1.30
C TYR A 35 -1.06 1.06 1.84
N ASP A 36 -2.02 1.93 1.59
CA ASP A 36 -3.40 1.66 1.96
C ASP A 36 -4.26 1.25 0.75
N THR A 37 -5.40 0.68 1.05
CA THR A 37 -6.35 0.15 0.06
C THR A 37 -7.43 1.15 -0.34
N ALA A 38 -7.35 2.40 0.12
CA ALA A 38 -8.35 3.41 -0.17
C ALA A 38 -8.63 3.51 -1.67
N ASN A 39 -9.89 3.33 -2.05
CA ASN A 39 -10.34 3.35 -3.46
C ASN A 39 -9.50 2.45 -4.40
N SER A 40 -8.85 1.42 -3.87
CA SER A 40 -7.92 0.56 -4.62
C SER A 40 -8.18 -0.93 -4.42
N PHE A 41 -9.40 -1.30 -4.06
CA PHE A 41 -9.84 -2.67 -3.78
C PHE A 41 -10.21 -3.48 -5.05
N TYR A 42 -9.52 -3.25 -6.13
CA TYR A 42 -9.72 -3.98 -7.39
C TYR A 42 -8.65 -5.07 -7.53
N ALA A 43 -9.05 -6.23 -8.06
CA ALA A 43 -8.18 -7.39 -8.16
C ALA A 43 -6.83 -7.10 -8.84
N PRO A 44 -6.75 -6.40 -9.99
CA PRO A 44 -5.47 -6.07 -10.61
C PRO A 44 -4.59 -5.17 -9.74
N THR A 45 -5.20 -4.22 -9.02
CA THR A 45 -4.48 -3.27 -8.16
C THR A 45 -3.86 -3.99 -6.97
N ILE A 46 -4.64 -4.81 -6.27
CA ILE A 46 -4.17 -5.59 -5.11
C ILE A 46 -3.13 -6.63 -5.54
N ALA A 47 -3.35 -7.32 -6.67
CA ALA A 47 -2.36 -8.26 -7.20
C ALA A 47 -1.03 -7.58 -7.55
N ALA A 48 -1.06 -6.40 -8.15
CA ALA A 48 0.13 -5.62 -8.42
C ALA A 48 0.85 -5.19 -7.13
N LEU A 49 0.10 -4.76 -6.12
CA LEU A 49 0.66 -4.33 -4.84
C LEU A 49 1.29 -5.50 -4.08
N THR A 50 0.61 -6.63 -3.96
CA THR A 50 1.10 -7.82 -3.26
C THR A 50 2.28 -8.48 -3.96
N SER A 51 2.42 -8.28 -5.27
CA SER A 51 3.63 -8.69 -6.00
C SER A 51 4.83 -7.79 -5.74
N TYR A 52 4.61 -6.63 -5.14
CA TYR A 52 5.64 -5.59 -4.93
C TYR A 52 6.09 -5.47 -3.48
N VAL A 53 5.17 -5.49 -2.55
CA VAL A 53 5.44 -5.43 -1.10
C VAL A 53 4.73 -6.59 -0.39
N PRO A 54 5.25 -7.03 0.78
CA PRO A 54 4.58 -8.06 1.57
C PRO A 54 3.24 -7.56 2.13
N ASP A 55 2.33 -8.47 2.42
CA ASP A 55 1.00 -8.17 2.99
C ASP A 55 1.08 -7.34 4.28
N THR A 56 2.18 -7.47 5.01
CA THR A 56 2.42 -6.72 6.26
C THR A 56 2.56 -5.21 6.08
N GLN A 57 2.78 -4.75 4.87
CA GLN A 57 2.89 -3.33 4.52
C GLN A 57 1.61 -2.75 3.90
N ILE A 58 0.52 -3.54 3.88
CA ILE A 58 -0.76 -3.10 3.32
C ILE A 58 -1.71 -2.76 4.47
N LEU A 59 -2.27 -1.55 4.43
CA LEU A 59 -3.17 -1.00 5.45
C LEU A 59 -4.56 -0.81 4.84
N PHE A 60 -5.57 -0.81 5.70
CA PHE A 60 -6.93 -0.47 5.29
C PHE A 60 -7.11 1.05 5.24
N GLY A 61 -7.54 1.56 4.11
CA GLY A 61 -7.95 2.94 3.91
C GLY A 61 -9.34 3.02 3.27
N THR A 62 -10.01 4.15 3.37
CA THR A 62 -11.39 4.32 2.88
C THR A 62 -11.56 5.41 1.83
N ASP A 63 -10.68 6.39 1.77
CA ASP A 63 -10.86 7.60 0.95
C ASP A 63 -12.14 8.38 1.36
N PHE A 64 -12.50 8.30 2.66
CA PHE A 64 -13.65 9.05 3.18
C PHE A 64 -13.44 10.57 3.00
N PRO A 65 -14.43 11.38 2.58
CA PRO A 65 -15.86 11.03 2.45
C PRO A 65 -16.29 10.50 1.06
N TYR A 66 -15.38 10.31 0.13
CA TYR A 66 -15.73 9.89 -1.24
C TYR A 66 -16.25 8.46 -1.30
N LEU A 67 -15.71 7.57 -0.45
CA LEU A 67 -16.17 6.19 -0.28
C LEU A 67 -16.43 5.90 1.20
N THR A 68 -17.31 4.94 1.45
CA THR A 68 -17.63 4.50 2.81
C THR A 68 -16.72 3.35 3.22
N ILE A 69 -16.63 3.10 4.53
CA ILE A 69 -15.97 1.91 5.10
C ILE A 69 -16.57 0.63 4.50
N GLY A 70 -17.92 0.57 4.42
CA GLY A 70 -18.64 -0.59 3.87
C GLY A 70 -18.24 -0.90 2.43
N GLN A 71 -18.20 0.11 1.56
CA GLN A 71 -17.80 -0.07 0.16
C GLN A 71 -16.38 -0.65 0.02
N ASN A 72 -15.44 -0.14 0.80
CA ASN A 72 -14.06 -0.63 0.80
C ASN A 72 -13.96 -2.06 1.34
N LEU A 73 -14.64 -2.37 2.46
CA LEU A 73 -14.66 -3.73 3.03
C LEU A 73 -15.31 -4.74 2.09
N ASP A 74 -16.44 -4.39 1.47
CA ASP A 74 -17.12 -5.27 0.52
C ASP A 74 -16.29 -5.51 -0.74
N GLY A 75 -15.57 -4.49 -1.20
CA GLY A 75 -14.62 -4.63 -2.28
C GLY A 75 -13.50 -5.61 -1.96
N LEU A 76 -12.87 -5.48 -0.79
CA LEU A 76 -11.81 -6.40 -0.34
C LEU A 76 -12.32 -7.83 -0.16
N ARG A 77 -13.52 -8.03 0.39
CA ARG A 77 -14.13 -9.36 0.57
C ARG A 77 -14.32 -10.12 -0.75
N LYS A 78 -14.56 -9.40 -1.84
CA LYS A 78 -14.73 -9.99 -3.18
C LYS A 78 -13.43 -10.45 -3.82
N LEU A 79 -12.27 -10.11 -3.26
CA LEU A 79 -10.96 -10.43 -3.84
C LEU A 79 -10.47 -11.85 -3.53
N GLY A 80 -11.20 -12.62 -2.73
CA GLY A 80 -10.79 -13.98 -2.35
C GLY A 80 -9.58 -14.02 -1.41
N LEU A 81 -9.35 -12.95 -0.64
CA LEU A 81 -8.32 -12.91 0.38
C LEU A 81 -8.61 -13.92 1.48
N THR A 82 -7.57 -14.52 2.06
CA THR A 82 -7.73 -15.39 3.22
C THR A 82 -8.19 -14.59 4.45
N ALA A 83 -8.77 -15.27 5.44
CA ALA A 83 -9.14 -14.62 6.70
C ALA A 83 -7.93 -13.94 7.38
N ALA A 84 -6.76 -14.58 7.32
CA ALA A 84 -5.52 -14.00 7.85
C ALA A 84 -5.09 -12.73 7.11
N GLN A 85 -5.18 -12.71 5.78
CA GLN A 85 -4.91 -11.53 4.96
C GLN A 85 -5.89 -10.40 5.26
N MET A 86 -7.17 -10.71 5.37
CA MET A 86 -8.20 -9.71 5.74
C MET A 86 -7.92 -9.11 7.12
N ALA A 87 -7.62 -9.93 8.14
CA ALA A 87 -7.29 -9.46 9.48
C ALA A 87 -6.02 -8.60 9.47
N ALA A 88 -5.00 -9.01 8.74
CA ALA A 88 -3.75 -8.26 8.61
C ALA A 88 -4.00 -6.86 8.02
N ILE A 89 -4.69 -6.78 6.88
CA ILE A 89 -4.96 -5.52 6.18
C ILE A 89 -5.90 -4.61 6.99
N THR A 90 -6.97 -5.16 7.54
CA THR A 90 -7.99 -4.34 8.20
C THR A 90 -7.64 -3.93 9.63
N ARG A 91 -6.66 -4.56 10.27
CA ARG A 91 -6.31 -4.26 11.66
C ARG A 91 -4.84 -4.49 12.00
N ASP A 92 -4.33 -5.70 11.84
CA ASP A 92 -3.11 -6.14 12.54
C ASP A 92 -1.85 -5.40 12.06
N ASN A 93 -1.78 -5.05 10.78
CA ASN A 93 -0.67 -4.28 10.23
C ASN A 93 -0.62 -2.87 10.82
N ALA A 94 -1.78 -2.21 10.98
CA ALA A 94 -1.87 -0.89 11.61
C ALA A 94 -1.45 -0.94 13.09
N VAL A 95 -1.88 -1.96 13.83
CA VAL A 95 -1.50 -2.18 15.23
C VAL A 95 0.00 -2.41 15.36
N ARG A 96 0.59 -3.18 14.44
CA ARG A 96 2.05 -3.42 14.43
C ARG A 96 2.83 -2.14 14.18
N LEU A 97 2.36 -1.32 13.24
CA LEU A 97 2.98 -0.03 12.89
C LEU A 97 2.81 1.01 14.02
N LEU A 98 1.64 0.99 14.66
CA LEU A 98 1.26 1.93 15.72
C LEU A 98 0.73 1.14 16.95
N PRO A 99 1.60 0.61 17.81
CA PRO A 99 1.20 -0.24 18.94
C PRO A 99 0.17 0.39 19.90
N ARG A 100 0.10 1.73 19.96
CA ARG A 100 -0.91 2.47 20.73
C ARG A 100 -2.36 2.15 20.31
N LEU A 101 -2.57 1.57 19.12
CA LEU A 101 -3.89 1.18 18.62
C LEU A 101 -4.37 -0.18 19.17
N GLN A 102 -3.56 -0.83 19.99
CA GLN A 102 -3.96 -2.09 20.63
C GLN A 102 -5.15 -1.94 21.60
N GLY A 103 -5.39 -0.74 22.04
CA GLY A 103 -6.53 -0.42 22.90
C GLY A 103 -6.30 -0.72 24.36
#